data_065a33288dd5f3b04ddda0c992beb23b
#
_entry.id   065a33288dd5f3b04ddda0c992beb23b
#
_cell.length_a   1.000
_cell.length_b   1.000
_cell.length_c   1.000
_cell.angle_alpha   90.00
_cell.angle_beta   90.00
_cell.angle_gamma   90.00
#
_symmetry.space_group_name_H-M   'P 1'
#
loop_
_entity.id
_entity.type
_entity.pdbx_description
1 polymer ?
#
loop_
_entity_poly.entity_id
_entity_poly.type
_entity_poly.pdbx_seq_one_letter_code
_entity_poly.pdbx_strand_id
1 'polypeptide(L)'
;MFDQLTNQFTTLFRNLSGRGRITESNVREAMEQVKRALLDADVNQKVVDDFTSAVMEKALGQKVLASINPEQQMIAIVHQQLAEIMGPVNHEIFSFTSGPTIIMMCGLQGAGKTTTCGKLALYLKGKGRNPLLVAADTQRPAAMDQLETLGQQVEVPVYRDDPSLGPVTICRRSIEKARELGRDVVILDTAGRLHIDAPLMEELRQIRQVVKPHHIFLVVDAMVGQDAVNAARAFNTELEIGGIILTKFDSDTRGGAALSVKAVTGKPICFVGVGEKLTMLEEFHPSRMADRILGMGDVVSLVEKAQKEFDSASAQKMQEKIAKATFTLEDFLDQMQSLRKMGPLKHILGMLPGVSAQLKDVQVSDKELDRAEAIIRSMTPYERHSPEEINGSRRRRIARGSGTAPEEVSKLIKGFESARNVARKLSQLSPMSRMKAIEDPSIYTSFAGTSGGTHQAPSRLTPEQKRRLREKRRRGK
;
A
#
# COMPACT_ATOMS: atom_id res chain seq x y z
N MET A 1 -1.90 -1.97 -6.28
CA MET A 1 -0.65 -1.21 -6.57
C MET A 1 0.24 -2.10 -7.44
N PHE A 2 0.60 -1.67 -8.63
CA PHE A 2 1.44 -2.42 -9.58
C PHE A 2 0.95 -3.82 -10.01
N ASP A 3 -0.30 -4.17 -9.75
CA ASP A 3 -0.80 -5.56 -9.95
C ASP A 3 -0.59 -6.08 -11.38
N GLN A 4 -0.75 -5.21 -12.38
CA GLN A 4 -0.55 -5.57 -13.77
C GLN A 4 0.93 -5.84 -14.07
N LEU A 5 1.82 -4.91 -13.70
CA LEU A 5 3.27 -5.07 -13.86
C LEU A 5 3.79 -6.30 -13.11
N THR A 6 3.42 -6.45 -11.84
CA THR A 6 3.84 -7.59 -11.01
C THR A 6 3.50 -8.93 -11.62
N ASN A 7 2.29 -9.06 -12.19
CA ASN A 7 1.89 -10.33 -12.86
C ASN A 7 2.70 -10.60 -14.11
N GLN A 8 2.94 -9.56 -14.92
CA GLN A 8 3.73 -9.69 -16.15
C GLN A 8 5.19 -10.06 -15.83
N PHE A 9 5.81 -9.37 -14.87
CA PHE A 9 7.18 -9.69 -14.43
C PHE A 9 7.30 -11.07 -13.80
N THR A 10 6.37 -11.46 -12.91
CA THR A 10 6.37 -12.80 -12.29
C THR A 10 6.26 -13.90 -13.33
N THR A 11 5.39 -13.72 -14.33
CA THR A 11 5.23 -14.68 -15.42
C THR A 11 6.49 -14.77 -16.27
N LEU A 12 7.09 -13.62 -16.60
CA LEU A 12 8.30 -13.52 -17.39
C LEU A 12 9.49 -14.23 -16.71
N PHE A 13 9.73 -13.95 -15.44
CA PHE A 13 10.84 -14.59 -14.69
C PHE A 13 10.63 -16.08 -14.51
N ARG A 14 9.41 -16.53 -14.26
CA ARG A 14 9.09 -17.96 -14.21
C ARG A 14 9.38 -18.67 -15.54
N ASN A 15 9.16 -18.02 -16.68
CA ASN A 15 9.49 -18.58 -18.00
C ASN A 15 11.00 -18.62 -18.27
N LEU A 16 11.78 -17.73 -17.62
CA LEU A 16 13.25 -17.75 -17.68
C LEU A 16 13.85 -18.84 -16.80
N SER A 17 13.23 -19.21 -15.68
CA SER A 17 13.75 -20.20 -14.72
C SER A 17 13.90 -21.60 -15.31
N GLY A 18 13.15 -21.93 -16.37
CA GLY A 18 13.27 -23.22 -17.08
C GLY A 18 14.44 -23.31 -18.08
N ARG A 19 15.16 -22.21 -18.35
CA ARG A 19 16.21 -22.13 -19.39
C ARG A 19 17.59 -22.08 -18.73
N GLY A 20 18.28 -23.18 -18.60
CA GLY A 20 19.51 -23.40 -17.81
C GLY A 20 20.73 -22.50 -18.06
N ARG A 21 20.72 -21.55 -18.99
CA ARG A 21 21.79 -20.55 -19.22
C ARG A 21 21.22 -19.25 -19.77
N ILE A 22 21.79 -18.11 -19.32
CA ILE A 22 21.55 -16.81 -19.94
C ILE A 22 22.28 -16.78 -21.29
N THR A 23 21.52 -16.65 -22.39
CA THR A 23 22.03 -16.40 -23.72
C THR A 23 21.58 -15.02 -24.18
N GLU A 24 22.32 -14.39 -25.08
CA GLU A 24 21.91 -13.10 -25.64
C GLU A 24 20.49 -13.12 -26.21
N SER A 25 20.12 -14.20 -26.87
CA SER A 25 18.76 -14.40 -27.43
C SER A 25 17.71 -14.42 -26.34
N ASN A 26 17.95 -15.13 -25.25
CA ASN A 26 16.97 -15.21 -24.13
C ASN A 26 16.80 -13.86 -23.43
N VAL A 27 17.88 -13.11 -23.23
CA VAL A 27 17.85 -11.77 -22.65
C VAL A 27 17.08 -10.81 -23.56
N ARG A 28 17.34 -10.86 -24.86
CA ARG A 28 16.67 -10.01 -25.84
C ARG A 28 15.16 -10.29 -25.89
N GLU A 29 14.76 -11.56 -25.91
CA GLU A 29 13.35 -11.98 -25.85
C GLU A 29 12.66 -11.51 -24.56
N ALA A 30 13.35 -11.66 -23.41
CA ALA A 30 12.84 -11.20 -22.12
C ALA A 30 12.68 -9.68 -22.10
N MET A 31 13.66 -8.91 -22.63
CA MET A 31 13.59 -7.46 -22.68
C MET A 31 12.47 -6.93 -23.57
N GLU A 32 12.16 -7.60 -24.66
CA GLU A 32 10.99 -7.26 -25.48
C GLU A 32 9.67 -7.43 -24.71
N GLN A 33 9.58 -8.49 -23.89
CA GLN A 33 8.40 -8.69 -23.02
C GLN A 33 8.34 -7.64 -21.91
N VAL A 34 9.47 -7.30 -21.27
CA VAL A 34 9.57 -6.23 -20.28
C VAL A 34 9.18 -4.89 -20.90
N LYS A 35 9.69 -4.57 -22.11
CA LYS A 35 9.35 -3.36 -22.84
C LYS A 35 7.82 -3.24 -23.04
N ARG A 36 7.19 -4.31 -23.49
CA ARG A 36 5.72 -4.34 -23.67
C ARG A 36 5.02 -4.15 -22.32
N ALA A 37 5.44 -4.86 -21.28
CA ALA A 37 4.87 -4.75 -19.95
C ALA A 37 4.89 -3.31 -19.40
N LEU A 38 6.00 -2.61 -19.57
CA LEU A 38 6.17 -1.21 -19.15
C LEU A 38 5.32 -0.25 -20.00
N LEU A 39 5.22 -0.47 -21.31
CA LEU A 39 4.36 0.34 -22.19
C LEU A 39 2.88 0.11 -21.87
N ASP A 40 2.45 -1.13 -21.64
CA ASP A 40 1.09 -1.48 -21.21
C ASP A 40 0.73 -0.86 -19.86
N ALA A 41 1.74 -0.64 -19.01
CA ALA A 41 1.62 0.05 -17.75
C ALA A 41 1.65 1.58 -17.88
N ASP A 42 1.63 2.12 -19.09
CA ASP A 42 1.63 3.56 -19.37
C ASP A 42 2.93 4.27 -18.94
N VAL A 43 4.07 3.57 -18.98
CA VAL A 43 5.39 4.17 -18.78
C VAL A 43 5.80 4.94 -20.03
N ASN A 44 6.41 6.10 -19.86
CA ASN A 44 6.91 6.92 -20.97
C ASN A 44 7.90 6.15 -21.85
N GLN A 45 7.70 6.18 -23.18
CA GLN A 45 8.47 5.39 -24.14
C GLN A 45 9.98 5.60 -24.02
N LYS A 46 10.45 6.86 -23.88
CA LYS A 46 11.87 7.15 -23.72
C LYS A 46 12.44 6.48 -22.48
N VAL A 47 11.69 6.50 -21.36
CA VAL A 47 12.09 5.85 -20.11
C VAL A 47 12.19 4.34 -20.29
N VAL A 48 11.27 3.74 -21.05
CA VAL A 48 11.29 2.31 -21.36
C VAL A 48 12.49 1.94 -22.23
N ASP A 49 12.80 2.73 -23.25
CA ASP A 49 13.93 2.50 -24.13
C ASP A 49 15.29 2.64 -23.38
N ASP A 50 15.43 3.67 -22.55
CA ASP A 50 16.61 3.89 -21.70
C ASP A 50 16.78 2.72 -20.70
N PHE A 51 15.68 2.29 -20.06
CA PHE A 51 15.68 1.16 -19.14
C PHE A 51 16.09 -0.16 -19.79
N THR A 52 15.45 -0.51 -20.91
CA THR A 52 15.74 -1.78 -21.59
C THR A 52 17.17 -1.83 -22.10
N SER A 53 17.69 -0.70 -22.59
CA SER A 53 19.08 -0.57 -23.02
C SER A 53 20.06 -0.78 -21.86
N ALA A 54 19.82 -0.13 -20.72
CA ALA A 54 20.67 -0.25 -19.54
C ALA A 54 20.65 -1.67 -18.94
N VAL A 55 19.47 -2.33 -18.90
CA VAL A 55 19.37 -3.73 -18.46
C VAL A 55 20.12 -4.65 -19.40
N MET A 56 19.97 -4.48 -20.72
CA MET A 56 20.70 -5.29 -21.72
C MET A 56 22.22 -5.12 -21.59
N GLU A 57 22.73 -3.91 -21.48
CA GLU A 57 24.14 -3.64 -21.29
C GLU A 57 24.69 -4.34 -20.04
N LYS A 58 24.00 -4.23 -18.89
CA LYS A 58 24.40 -4.89 -17.65
C LYS A 58 24.29 -6.41 -17.74
N ALA A 59 23.24 -6.95 -18.36
CA ALA A 59 23.04 -8.38 -18.49
C ALA A 59 24.06 -9.05 -19.41
N LEU A 60 24.47 -8.39 -20.49
CA LEU A 60 25.46 -8.90 -21.45
C LEU A 60 26.91 -8.61 -21.03
N GLY A 61 27.14 -7.51 -20.29
CA GLY A 61 28.47 -7.08 -19.83
C GLY A 61 28.98 -7.78 -18.57
N GLN A 62 28.11 -8.33 -17.75
CA GLN A 62 28.53 -9.08 -16.55
C GLN A 62 29.02 -10.46 -16.93
N LYS A 63 30.26 -10.80 -16.53
CA LYS A 63 30.70 -12.21 -16.46
C LYS A 63 29.75 -12.90 -15.49
N VAL A 64 28.80 -13.66 -16.03
CA VAL A 64 27.83 -14.44 -15.26
C VAL A 64 28.63 -15.29 -14.27
N LEU A 65 28.55 -14.97 -12.98
CA LEU A 65 29.15 -15.80 -11.95
C LEU A 65 28.51 -17.18 -12.07
N ALA A 66 29.28 -18.19 -12.43
CA ALA A 66 28.83 -19.54 -12.74
C ALA A 66 28.07 -20.23 -11.57
N SER A 67 28.04 -19.58 -10.42
CA SER A 67 27.42 -20.06 -9.17
C SER A 67 26.02 -19.53 -8.87
N ILE A 68 25.52 -18.50 -9.60
CA ILE A 68 24.22 -17.88 -9.35
C ILE A 68 23.24 -18.29 -10.45
N ASN A 69 22.01 -18.63 -10.04
CA ASN A 69 20.94 -18.95 -10.97
C ASN A 69 20.70 -17.75 -11.94
N PRO A 70 20.66 -17.97 -13.26
CA PRO A 70 20.43 -16.94 -14.26
C PRO A 70 19.22 -16.07 -13.99
N GLU A 71 18.14 -16.66 -13.50
CA GLU A 71 16.92 -15.96 -13.09
C GLU A 71 17.19 -14.93 -11.99
N GLN A 72 17.89 -15.32 -10.93
CA GLN A 72 18.20 -14.43 -9.80
C GLN A 72 19.07 -13.24 -10.21
N GLN A 73 20.01 -13.45 -11.13
CA GLN A 73 20.83 -12.36 -11.68
C GLN A 73 19.99 -11.38 -12.48
N MET A 74 19.10 -11.89 -13.34
CA MET A 74 18.23 -11.03 -14.13
C MET A 74 17.28 -10.24 -13.26
N ILE A 75 16.68 -10.86 -12.25
CA ILE A 75 15.85 -10.17 -11.25
C ILE A 75 16.65 -9.07 -10.55
N ALA A 76 17.89 -9.34 -10.12
CA ALA A 76 18.73 -8.36 -9.44
C ALA A 76 19.09 -7.16 -10.34
N ILE A 77 19.42 -7.40 -11.62
CA ILE A 77 19.70 -6.34 -12.59
C ILE A 77 18.45 -5.48 -12.83
N VAL A 78 17.31 -6.11 -13.06
CA VAL A 78 16.02 -5.42 -13.28
C VAL A 78 15.62 -4.62 -12.05
N HIS A 79 15.74 -5.20 -10.86
CA HIS A 79 15.47 -4.52 -9.58
C HIS A 79 16.32 -3.26 -9.42
N GLN A 80 17.64 -3.39 -9.63
CA GLN A 80 18.56 -2.25 -9.54
C GLN A 80 18.19 -1.16 -10.53
N GLN A 81 17.87 -1.52 -11.79
CA GLN A 81 17.52 -0.53 -12.82
C GLN A 81 16.15 0.14 -12.53
N LEU A 82 15.16 -0.59 -12.02
CA LEU A 82 13.90 0.00 -11.57
C LEU A 82 14.14 1.02 -10.45
N ALA A 83 14.95 0.67 -9.46
CA ALA A 83 15.29 1.56 -8.36
C ALA A 83 16.06 2.81 -8.86
N GLU A 84 17.00 2.67 -9.79
CA GLU A 84 17.78 3.77 -10.38
C GLU A 84 16.89 4.76 -11.15
N ILE A 85 15.90 4.28 -11.92
CA ILE A 85 14.95 5.15 -12.65
C ILE A 85 14.09 5.96 -11.68
N MET A 86 13.61 5.32 -10.61
CA MET A 86 12.82 6.00 -9.58
C MET A 86 13.67 6.97 -8.75
N GLY A 87 14.98 6.86 -8.82
CA GLY A 87 15.96 7.77 -8.20
C GLY A 87 16.46 7.30 -6.84
N PRO A 88 17.42 8.02 -6.27
CA PRO A 88 17.91 7.72 -4.93
C PRO A 88 16.85 7.98 -3.88
N VAL A 89 16.97 7.31 -2.73
CA VAL A 89 16.16 7.63 -1.54
C VAL A 89 16.46 9.06 -1.13
N ASN A 90 15.44 9.89 -1.00
CA ASN A 90 15.61 11.23 -0.46
C ASN A 90 15.52 11.18 1.07
N HIS A 91 16.65 11.08 1.75
CA HIS A 91 16.72 11.03 3.21
C HIS A 91 16.38 12.36 3.89
N GLU A 92 16.55 13.46 3.17
CA GLU A 92 16.27 14.81 3.67
C GLU A 92 15.16 15.47 2.85
N ILE A 93 13.92 14.96 3.05
CA ILE A 93 12.75 15.53 2.36
C ILE A 93 12.51 16.97 2.78
N PHE A 94 12.84 17.33 4.04
CA PHE A 94 12.68 18.67 4.58
C PHE A 94 13.98 19.18 5.18
N SER A 95 14.36 20.40 4.80
CA SER A 95 15.29 21.23 5.53
C SER A 95 14.50 22.23 6.37
N PHE A 96 14.68 22.18 7.71
CA PHE A 96 13.98 23.09 8.61
C PHE A 96 14.89 24.29 8.95
N THR A 97 14.29 25.48 8.94
CA THR A 97 14.97 26.75 9.20
C THR A 97 14.69 27.22 10.64
N SER A 98 15.39 28.28 11.09
CA SER A 98 15.16 28.91 12.38
C SER A 98 13.83 29.67 12.48
N GLY A 99 13.12 29.90 11.33
CA GLY A 99 11.76 30.46 11.26
C GLY A 99 10.76 29.43 10.76
N PRO A 100 9.51 29.82 10.48
CA PRO A 100 8.54 28.91 9.89
C PRO A 100 9.00 28.38 8.54
N THR A 101 9.11 27.06 8.43
CA THR A 101 9.39 26.39 7.14
C THR A 101 8.15 26.42 6.28
N ILE A 102 8.23 27.05 5.11
CA ILE A 102 7.10 27.27 4.23
C ILE A 102 7.09 26.20 3.15
N ILE A 103 5.98 25.47 3.07
CA ILE A 103 5.72 24.41 2.09
C ILE A 103 4.57 24.84 1.21
N MET A 104 4.78 24.91 -0.10
CA MET A 104 3.77 25.24 -1.08
C MET A 104 3.32 23.98 -1.80
N MET A 105 2.03 23.69 -1.80
CA MET A 105 1.42 22.57 -2.51
C MET A 105 0.81 23.06 -3.81
N CYS A 106 1.26 22.55 -4.95
CA CYS A 106 0.72 22.88 -6.27
C CYS A 106 0.27 21.62 -7.03
N GLY A 107 -0.48 21.80 -8.12
CA GLY A 107 -0.98 20.70 -8.95
C GLY A 107 -2.37 20.95 -9.51
N LEU A 108 -2.82 20.07 -10.40
CA LEU A 108 -4.11 20.18 -11.06
C LEU A 108 -5.29 19.98 -10.10
N GLN A 109 -6.47 20.39 -10.53
CA GLN A 109 -7.72 20.13 -9.81
C GLN A 109 -7.97 18.63 -9.72
N GLY A 110 -8.44 18.16 -8.56
CA GLY A 110 -8.69 16.73 -8.33
C GLY A 110 -7.46 15.89 -8.05
N ALA A 111 -6.24 16.45 -8.13
CA ALA A 111 -5.01 15.74 -7.78
C ALA A 111 -4.88 15.42 -6.27
N GLY A 112 -5.76 15.92 -5.42
CA GLY A 112 -5.77 15.62 -3.99
C GLY A 112 -4.91 16.55 -3.13
N LYS A 113 -4.63 17.80 -3.57
CA LYS A 113 -3.82 18.78 -2.83
C LYS A 113 -4.31 19.01 -1.41
N THR A 114 -5.55 19.43 -1.24
CA THR A 114 -6.16 19.74 0.07
C THR A 114 -6.08 18.55 1.04
N THR A 115 -6.41 17.35 0.56
CA THR A 115 -6.29 16.12 1.37
C THR A 115 -4.83 15.83 1.72
N THR A 116 -3.91 16.08 0.78
CA THR A 116 -2.48 15.88 1.00
C THR A 116 -1.91 16.88 2.00
N CYS A 117 -2.41 18.12 2.03
CA CYS A 117 -2.06 19.11 3.07
C CYS A 117 -2.41 18.57 4.46
N GLY A 118 -3.62 18.01 4.65
CA GLY A 118 -4.02 17.38 5.91
C GLY A 118 -3.15 16.17 6.29
N LYS A 119 -2.87 15.29 5.34
CA LYS A 119 -1.98 14.12 5.54
C LYS A 119 -0.56 14.54 5.91
N LEU A 120 -0.02 15.52 5.20
CA LEU A 120 1.33 16.05 5.46
C LEU A 120 1.41 16.75 6.82
N ALA A 121 0.37 17.49 7.21
CA ALA A 121 0.29 18.11 8.53
C ALA A 121 0.30 17.05 9.64
N LEU A 122 -0.48 15.98 9.49
CA LEU A 122 -0.48 14.86 10.44
C LEU A 122 0.88 14.15 10.51
N TYR A 123 1.51 13.91 9.35
CA TYR A 123 2.85 13.33 9.28
C TYR A 123 3.88 14.17 10.01
N LEU A 124 3.90 15.50 9.78
CA LEU A 124 4.82 16.43 10.41
C LEU A 124 4.56 16.56 11.93
N LYS A 125 3.29 16.59 12.34
CA LYS A 125 2.91 16.52 13.77
C LYS A 125 3.46 15.27 14.44
N GLY A 126 3.39 14.12 13.77
CA GLY A 126 3.99 12.86 14.22
C GLY A 126 5.53 12.88 14.32
N LYS A 127 6.19 13.79 13.60
CA LYS A 127 7.64 14.07 13.69
C LYS A 127 7.98 15.18 14.72
N GLY A 128 7.02 15.60 15.54
CA GLY A 128 7.20 16.61 16.58
C GLY A 128 7.21 18.06 16.06
N ARG A 129 6.66 18.32 14.87
CA ARG A 129 6.53 19.66 14.31
C ARG A 129 5.15 20.25 14.60
N ASN A 130 5.06 21.59 14.57
CA ASN A 130 3.85 22.35 14.84
C ASN A 130 3.33 23.04 13.58
N PRO A 131 2.66 22.33 12.66
CA PRO A 131 2.22 22.91 11.39
C PRO A 131 1.04 23.87 11.54
N LEU A 132 0.94 24.80 10.57
CA LEU A 132 -0.23 25.63 10.27
C LEU A 132 -0.66 25.33 8.84
N LEU A 133 -1.93 25.00 8.65
CA LEU A 133 -2.53 24.87 7.33
C LEU A 133 -3.03 26.23 6.86
N VAL A 134 -2.93 26.53 5.57
CA VAL A 134 -3.36 27.83 4.99
C VAL A 134 -4.28 27.59 3.82
N ALA A 135 -5.51 28.09 3.90
CA ALA A 135 -6.52 27.99 2.87
C ALA A 135 -6.34 29.10 1.81
N ALA A 136 -5.46 28.84 0.83
CA ALA A 136 -5.14 29.77 -0.25
C ALA A 136 -5.88 29.49 -1.57
N ASP A 137 -6.72 28.45 -1.67
CA ASP A 137 -7.62 28.21 -2.81
C ASP A 137 -8.87 29.10 -2.68
N THR A 138 -8.70 30.39 -2.98
CA THR A 138 -9.78 31.40 -2.87
C THR A 138 -10.85 31.28 -3.95
N GLN A 139 -10.57 30.55 -5.03
CA GLN A 139 -11.52 30.36 -6.14
C GLN A 139 -12.59 29.31 -5.81
N ARG A 140 -12.35 28.48 -4.78
CA ARG A 140 -13.23 27.39 -4.37
C ARG A 140 -13.54 27.47 -2.88
N PRO A 141 -14.61 28.18 -2.48
CA PRO A 141 -14.96 28.28 -1.05
C PRO A 141 -15.11 26.93 -0.35
N ALA A 142 -15.68 25.95 -1.02
CA ALA A 142 -15.79 24.59 -0.51
C ALA A 142 -14.43 23.92 -0.23
N ALA A 143 -13.35 24.29 -0.93
CA ALA A 143 -12.01 23.77 -0.63
C ALA A 143 -11.46 24.35 0.67
N MET A 144 -11.74 25.62 0.96
CA MET A 144 -11.37 26.25 2.23
C MET A 144 -12.08 25.57 3.41
N ASP A 145 -13.41 25.31 3.29
CA ASP A 145 -14.20 24.60 4.30
C ASP A 145 -13.72 23.15 4.48
N GLN A 146 -13.32 22.51 3.39
CA GLN A 146 -12.73 21.18 3.42
C GLN A 146 -11.40 21.17 4.20
N LEU A 147 -10.54 22.17 3.96
CA LEU A 147 -9.26 22.25 4.67
C LEU A 147 -9.47 22.49 6.18
N GLU A 148 -10.46 23.30 6.56
CA GLU A 148 -10.83 23.51 7.98
C GLU A 148 -11.28 22.19 8.63
N THR A 149 -12.16 21.44 7.94
CA THR A 149 -12.60 20.12 8.42
C THR A 149 -11.44 19.17 8.62
N LEU A 150 -10.50 19.12 7.65
CA LEU A 150 -9.30 18.31 7.76
C LEU A 150 -8.38 18.78 8.91
N GLY A 151 -8.22 20.08 9.07
CA GLY A 151 -7.46 20.66 10.18
C GLY A 151 -8.01 20.24 11.55
N GLN A 152 -9.33 20.27 11.70
CA GLN A 152 -10.01 19.80 12.93
C GLN A 152 -9.76 18.30 13.17
N GLN A 153 -9.84 17.47 12.13
CA GLN A 153 -9.62 16.02 12.24
C GLN A 153 -8.20 15.67 12.66
N VAL A 154 -7.20 16.43 12.22
CA VAL A 154 -5.78 16.20 12.58
C VAL A 154 -5.33 17.05 13.76
N GLU A 155 -6.23 17.88 14.32
CA GLU A 155 -5.95 18.85 15.40
C GLU A 155 -4.77 19.78 15.04
N VAL A 156 -4.82 20.35 13.83
CA VAL A 156 -3.87 21.33 13.33
C VAL A 156 -4.65 22.61 12.97
N PRO A 157 -4.24 23.79 13.44
CA PRO A 157 -4.94 25.03 13.12
C PRO A 157 -4.87 25.33 11.63
N VAL A 158 -5.93 25.95 11.15
CA VAL A 158 -6.06 26.43 9.78
C VAL A 158 -6.14 27.96 9.79
N TYR A 159 -5.30 28.60 8.99
CA TYR A 159 -5.42 30.01 8.70
C TYR A 159 -6.32 30.21 7.50
N ARG A 160 -7.37 30.98 7.70
CA ARG A 160 -8.31 31.42 6.68
C ARG A 160 -8.48 32.92 6.78
N ASP A 161 -8.61 33.61 5.65
CA ASP A 161 -8.86 35.04 5.57
C ASP A 161 -9.95 35.29 4.51
N ASP A 162 -10.37 36.54 4.33
CA ASP A 162 -11.36 36.90 3.30
C ASP A 162 -10.83 36.56 1.90
N PRO A 163 -11.55 35.76 1.10
CA PRO A 163 -11.15 35.40 -0.26
C PRO A 163 -10.91 36.62 -1.18
N SER A 164 -11.57 37.74 -0.93
CA SER A 164 -11.41 38.98 -1.70
C SER A 164 -9.99 39.56 -1.64
N LEU A 165 -9.22 39.24 -0.62
CA LEU A 165 -7.82 39.68 -0.47
C LEU A 165 -6.86 39.01 -1.48
N GLY A 166 -7.31 37.94 -2.10
CA GLY A 166 -6.52 37.14 -3.03
C GLY A 166 -5.48 36.26 -2.38
N PRO A 167 -5.07 35.19 -3.07
CA PRO A 167 -4.24 34.11 -2.49
C PRO A 167 -2.84 34.58 -2.07
N VAL A 168 -2.23 35.51 -2.80
CA VAL A 168 -0.91 36.07 -2.49
C VAL A 168 -0.92 36.82 -1.13
N THR A 169 -1.94 37.61 -0.87
CA THR A 169 -2.06 38.35 0.40
C THR A 169 -2.30 37.40 1.56
N ILE A 170 -3.18 36.41 1.36
CA ILE A 170 -3.48 35.38 2.37
C ILE A 170 -2.21 34.61 2.74
N CYS A 171 -1.45 34.14 1.73
CA CYS A 171 -0.19 33.45 1.97
C CYS A 171 0.83 34.30 2.73
N ARG A 172 0.96 35.58 2.40
CA ARG A 172 1.86 36.50 3.12
C ARG A 172 1.47 36.66 4.58
N ARG A 173 0.20 36.98 4.85
CA ARG A 173 -0.32 37.16 6.20
C ARG A 173 -0.24 35.91 7.05
N SER A 174 -0.39 34.75 6.43
CA SER A 174 -0.30 33.46 7.13
C SER A 174 1.07 33.23 7.78
N ILE A 175 2.15 33.76 7.20
CA ILE A 175 3.51 33.62 7.77
C ILE A 175 3.64 34.45 9.03
N GLU A 176 3.08 35.67 9.05
CA GLU A 176 3.06 36.51 10.26
C GLU A 176 2.23 35.80 11.34
N LYS A 177 1.07 35.27 10.95
CA LYS A 177 0.20 34.51 11.86
C LYS A 177 0.86 33.24 12.41
N ALA A 178 1.63 32.53 11.58
CA ALA A 178 2.41 31.37 12.04
C ALA A 178 3.42 31.74 13.13
N ARG A 179 4.10 32.87 12.98
CA ARG A 179 5.04 33.37 14.00
C ARG A 179 4.33 33.75 15.30
N GLU A 180 3.19 34.43 15.22
CA GLU A 180 2.37 34.79 16.40
C GLU A 180 1.90 33.54 17.16
N LEU A 181 1.54 32.48 16.42
CA LEU A 181 1.06 31.21 17.00
C LEU A 181 2.19 30.23 17.37
N GLY A 182 3.46 30.61 17.21
CA GLY A 182 4.60 29.73 17.48
C GLY A 182 4.62 28.49 16.60
N ARG A 183 4.17 28.60 15.34
CA ARG A 183 4.18 27.50 14.39
C ARG A 183 5.51 27.47 13.62
N ASP A 184 6.07 26.27 13.50
CA ASP A 184 7.38 26.06 12.84
C ASP A 184 7.26 25.59 11.40
N VAL A 185 6.08 25.19 10.95
CA VAL A 185 5.79 24.82 9.54
C VAL A 185 4.51 25.51 9.07
N VAL A 186 4.51 26.01 7.83
CA VAL A 186 3.34 26.57 7.14
C VAL A 186 3.12 25.78 5.86
N ILE A 187 1.93 25.20 5.69
CA ILE A 187 1.54 24.43 4.50
C ILE A 187 0.48 25.21 3.74
N LEU A 188 0.85 25.69 2.55
CA LEU A 188 -0.04 26.49 1.68
C LEU A 188 -0.81 25.56 0.74
N ASP A 189 -2.13 25.46 0.91
CA ASP A 189 -3.03 24.76 -0.03
C ASP A 189 -3.44 25.75 -1.13
N THR A 190 -2.78 25.68 -2.29
CA THR A 190 -3.03 26.62 -3.40
C THR A 190 -4.12 26.12 -4.35
N ALA A 191 -4.66 27.03 -5.14
CA ALA A 191 -5.65 26.72 -6.16
C ALA A 191 -5.15 25.66 -7.16
N GLY A 192 -6.07 24.91 -7.73
CA GLY A 192 -5.82 24.01 -8.85
C GLY A 192 -6.89 24.19 -9.90
N ARG A 193 -6.50 24.17 -11.18
CA ARG A 193 -7.41 24.17 -12.31
C ARG A 193 -7.40 22.85 -13.06
N LEU A 194 -8.41 22.62 -13.89
CA LEU A 194 -8.50 21.40 -14.71
C LEU A 194 -7.33 21.26 -15.68
N HIS A 195 -6.83 22.39 -16.19
CA HIS A 195 -5.71 22.46 -17.11
C HIS A 195 -4.70 23.49 -16.64
N ILE A 196 -3.47 23.37 -17.13
CA ILE A 196 -2.43 24.35 -16.92
C ILE A 196 -2.72 25.53 -17.82
N ASP A 197 -3.06 26.66 -17.23
CA ASP A 197 -3.31 27.91 -17.92
C ASP A 197 -2.41 29.04 -17.39
N ALA A 198 -2.27 30.10 -18.17
CA ALA A 198 -1.41 31.23 -17.82
C ALA A 198 -1.84 31.92 -16.51
N PRO A 199 -3.15 32.12 -16.21
CA PRO A 199 -3.56 32.71 -14.93
C PRO A 199 -3.15 31.89 -13.71
N LEU A 200 -3.29 30.56 -13.75
CA LEU A 200 -2.85 29.70 -12.65
C LEU A 200 -1.34 29.80 -12.42
N MET A 201 -0.57 29.72 -13.49
CA MET A 201 0.88 29.76 -13.39
C MET A 201 1.38 31.11 -12.90
N GLU A 202 0.72 32.20 -13.30
CA GLU A 202 1.02 33.54 -12.81
C GLU A 202 0.71 33.71 -11.33
N GLU A 203 -0.44 33.24 -10.87
CA GLU A 203 -0.82 33.22 -9.45
C GLU A 203 0.24 32.47 -8.61
N LEU A 204 0.61 31.27 -9.02
CA LEU A 204 1.60 30.45 -8.32
C LEU A 204 3.01 31.09 -8.33
N ARG A 205 3.41 31.75 -9.43
CA ARG A 205 4.65 32.52 -9.48
C ARG A 205 4.65 33.70 -8.51
N GLN A 206 3.55 34.45 -8.44
CA GLN A 206 3.41 35.57 -7.51
C GLN A 206 3.47 35.10 -6.05
N ILE A 207 2.80 34.01 -5.70
CA ILE A 207 2.91 33.39 -4.38
C ILE A 207 4.38 33.02 -4.12
N ARG A 208 5.04 32.33 -5.04
CA ARG A 208 6.46 31.95 -4.91
C ARG A 208 7.38 33.14 -4.67
N GLN A 209 7.18 34.24 -5.41
CA GLN A 209 8.00 35.45 -5.30
C GLN A 209 7.84 36.15 -3.95
N VAL A 210 6.60 36.25 -3.47
CA VAL A 210 6.26 36.97 -2.24
C VAL A 210 6.60 36.17 -0.99
N VAL A 211 6.26 34.88 -1.00
CA VAL A 211 6.35 33.99 0.18
C VAL A 211 7.72 33.28 0.28
N LYS A 212 8.39 33.09 -0.86
CA LYS A 212 9.68 32.38 -0.98
C LYS A 212 9.64 31.02 -0.27
N PRO A 213 8.78 30.07 -0.70
CA PRO A 213 8.64 28.80 -0.05
C PRO A 213 9.96 28.03 -0.04
N HIS A 214 10.26 27.36 1.07
CA HIS A 214 11.43 26.49 1.20
C HIS A 214 11.28 25.20 0.40
N HIS A 215 10.04 24.72 0.31
CA HIS A 215 9.68 23.52 -0.45
C HIS A 215 8.46 23.78 -1.33
N ILE A 216 8.54 23.38 -2.59
CA ILE A 216 7.40 23.39 -3.52
C ILE A 216 7.15 21.93 -3.91
N PHE A 217 6.02 21.38 -3.46
CA PHE A 217 5.63 20.02 -3.82
C PHE A 217 4.55 20.05 -4.88
N LEU A 218 4.78 19.31 -5.95
CA LEU A 218 3.77 19.03 -6.95
C LEU A 218 2.99 17.78 -6.54
N VAL A 219 1.68 17.95 -6.35
CA VAL A 219 0.75 16.86 -6.09
C VAL A 219 0.18 16.36 -7.40
N VAL A 220 0.37 15.08 -7.66
CA VAL A 220 0.02 14.42 -8.92
C VAL A 220 -0.85 13.19 -8.64
N ASP A 221 -1.93 13.04 -9.38
CA ASP A 221 -2.76 11.84 -9.34
C ASP A 221 -2.08 10.72 -10.16
N ALA A 222 -1.70 9.62 -9.52
CA ALA A 222 -1.02 8.51 -10.17
C ALA A 222 -1.89 7.80 -11.23
N MET A 223 -3.22 7.91 -11.14
CA MET A 223 -4.14 7.24 -12.06
C MET A 223 -4.21 7.90 -13.44
N VAL A 224 -3.77 9.17 -13.58
CA VAL A 224 -3.89 9.95 -14.81
C VAL A 224 -2.85 9.56 -15.88
N GLY A 225 -1.83 8.78 -15.52
CA GLY A 225 -0.85 8.25 -16.49
C GLY A 225 0.04 9.34 -17.11
N GLN A 226 0.15 9.37 -18.45
CA GLN A 226 1.04 10.30 -19.16
C GLN A 226 0.66 11.78 -19.01
N ASP A 227 -0.62 12.12 -18.78
CA ASP A 227 -1.03 13.50 -18.52
C ASP A 227 -0.45 14.02 -17.20
N ALA A 228 -0.28 13.14 -16.20
CA ALA A 228 0.43 13.45 -14.97
C ALA A 228 1.90 13.84 -15.24
N VAL A 229 2.56 13.13 -16.15
CA VAL A 229 3.95 13.38 -16.54
C VAL A 229 4.08 14.71 -17.30
N ASN A 230 3.15 15.00 -18.20
CA ASN A 230 3.11 16.24 -18.97
C ASN A 230 2.86 17.46 -18.05
N ALA A 231 1.92 17.31 -17.11
CA ALA A 231 1.67 18.32 -16.10
C ALA A 231 2.91 18.57 -15.23
N ALA A 232 3.55 17.50 -14.77
CA ALA A 232 4.75 17.61 -13.94
C ALA A 232 5.90 18.35 -14.64
N ARG A 233 6.08 18.09 -15.94
CA ARG A 233 7.07 18.82 -16.74
C ARG A 233 6.76 20.31 -16.80
N ALA A 234 5.53 20.70 -17.10
CA ALA A 234 5.12 22.09 -17.20
C ALA A 234 5.26 22.84 -15.87
N PHE A 235 4.77 22.26 -14.77
CA PHE A 235 4.95 22.85 -13.44
C PHE A 235 6.43 22.98 -13.05
N ASN A 236 7.27 22.00 -13.39
CA ASN A 236 8.70 22.07 -13.08
C ASN A 236 9.42 23.18 -13.85
N THR A 237 9.03 23.41 -15.11
CA THR A 237 9.61 24.49 -15.93
C THR A 237 9.30 25.86 -15.33
N GLU A 238 8.10 26.06 -14.80
CA GLU A 238 7.63 27.36 -14.33
C GLU A 238 7.95 27.65 -12.86
N LEU A 239 7.90 26.63 -11.99
CA LEU A 239 7.98 26.81 -10.54
C LEU A 239 9.26 26.23 -9.92
N GLU A 240 10.08 25.49 -10.69
CA GLU A 240 11.24 24.78 -10.14
C GLU A 240 10.89 23.95 -8.90
N ILE A 241 9.96 23.00 -9.09
CA ILE A 241 9.46 22.16 -8.00
C ILE A 241 10.60 21.45 -7.26
N GLY A 242 10.49 21.33 -5.92
CA GLY A 242 11.48 20.64 -5.08
C GLY A 242 11.26 19.15 -4.99
N GLY A 243 10.01 18.68 -5.15
CA GLY A 243 9.65 17.27 -5.06
C GLY A 243 8.22 17.00 -5.52
N ILE A 244 7.88 15.73 -5.60
CA ILE A 244 6.60 15.24 -6.12
C ILE A 244 5.92 14.37 -5.05
N ILE A 245 4.61 14.52 -4.93
CA ILE A 245 3.75 13.67 -4.10
C ILE A 245 2.75 12.98 -5.02
N LEU A 246 2.79 11.66 -5.09
CA LEU A 246 1.83 10.87 -5.85
C LEU A 246 0.63 10.51 -4.97
N THR A 247 -0.56 10.85 -5.42
CA THR A 247 -1.83 10.51 -4.75
C THR A 247 -2.53 9.35 -5.44
N LYS A 248 -3.51 8.75 -4.78
CA LYS A 248 -4.32 7.61 -5.27
C LYS A 248 -3.48 6.43 -5.76
N PHE A 249 -2.31 6.30 -5.18
CA PHE A 249 -1.34 5.28 -5.57
C PHE A 249 -1.79 3.85 -5.24
N ASP A 250 -2.68 3.70 -4.25
CA ASP A 250 -3.37 2.45 -3.92
C ASP A 250 -4.30 1.95 -5.03
N SER A 251 -4.89 2.87 -5.79
CA SER A 251 -5.79 2.58 -6.91
C SER A 251 -5.07 2.46 -8.25
N ASP A 252 -3.81 2.91 -8.34
CA ASP A 252 -2.98 2.75 -9.54
C ASP A 252 -2.51 1.30 -9.67
N THR A 253 -3.12 0.58 -10.62
CA THR A 253 -2.75 -0.81 -10.94
C THR A 253 -1.62 -0.90 -11.95
N ARG A 254 -1.35 0.19 -12.69
CA ARG A 254 -0.34 0.27 -13.76
C ARG A 254 1.03 0.68 -13.25
N GLY A 255 1.10 1.76 -12.44
CA GLY A 255 2.35 2.25 -11.84
C GLY A 255 3.26 3.08 -12.74
N GLY A 256 2.83 3.35 -13.98
CA GLY A 256 3.63 4.05 -14.97
C GLY A 256 3.98 5.48 -14.60
N ALA A 257 3.10 6.18 -13.88
CA ALA A 257 3.34 7.53 -13.41
C ALA A 257 4.58 7.61 -12.49
N ALA A 258 4.73 6.69 -11.54
CA ALA A 258 5.86 6.65 -10.62
C ALA A 258 7.20 6.46 -11.35
N LEU A 259 7.23 5.59 -12.37
CA LEU A 259 8.44 5.34 -13.17
C LEU A 259 8.76 6.51 -14.09
N SER A 260 7.76 7.20 -14.63
CA SER A 260 7.96 8.23 -15.66
C SER A 260 8.19 9.64 -15.10
N VAL A 261 7.48 10.03 -14.03
CA VAL A 261 7.49 11.40 -13.52
C VAL A 261 8.90 11.82 -13.07
N LYS A 262 9.62 10.96 -12.35
CA LYS A 262 10.99 11.22 -11.92
C LYS A 262 11.94 11.36 -13.12
N ALA A 263 11.86 10.42 -14.06
CA ALA A 263 12.74 10.39 -15.24
C ALA A 263 12.55 11.64 -16.11
N VAL A 264 11.31 12.13 -16.25
CA VAL A 264 10.96 13.28 -17.09
C VAL A 264 11.26 14.62 -16.41
N THR A 265 11.04 14.74 -15.09
CA THR A 265 11.21 16.00 -14.35
C THR A 265 12.60 16.16 -13.73
N GLY A 266 13.31 15.07 -13.51
CA GLY A 266 14.54 15.04 -12.71
C GLY A 266 14.31 15.23 -11.21
N LYS A 267 13.03 15.44 -10.75
CA LYS A 267 12.71 15.76 -9.37
C LYS A 267 12.35 14.48 -8.56
N PRO A 268 12.72 14.41 -7.28
CA PRO A 268 12.43 13.22 -6.48
C PRO A 268 10.94 13.07 -6.19
N ILE A 269 10.46 11.84 -6.15
CA ILE A 269 9.19 11.51 -5.51
C ILE A 269 9.48 11.43 -4.01
N CYS A 270 8.78 12.25 -3.22
CA CYS A 270 8.99 12.34 -1.78
C CYS A 270 8.00 11.49 -1.01
N PHE A 271 6.72 11.53 -1.41
CA PHE A 271 5.63 10.84 -0.74
C PHE A 271 4.69 10.16 -1.71
N VAL A 272 4.00 9.15 -1.20
CA VAL A 272 2.87 8.48 -1.88
C VAL A 272 1.66 8.41 -0.95
N GLY A 273 0.49 8.77 -1.48
CA GLY A 273 -0.80 8.56 -0.83
C GLY A 273 -1.33 7.17 -1.16
N VAL A 274 -1.41 6.31 -0.17
CA VAL A 274 -1.74 4.89 -0.31
C VAL A 274 -3.13 4.54 0.22
N GLY A 275 -4.05 5.49 0.21
CA GLY A 275 -5.44 5.31 0.62
C GLY A 275 -6.09 6.63 1.04
N GLU A 276 -7.38 6.57 1.39
CA GLU A 276 -8.19 7.76 1.71
C GLU A 276 -7.92 8.34 3.11
N LYS A 277 -7.58 7.50 4.09
CA LYS A 277 -7.38 7.93 5.48
C LYS A 277 -6.21 8.90 5.60
N LEU A 278 -6.32 9.85 6.53
CA LEU A 278 -5.29 10.88 6.75
C LEU A 278 -3.94 10.31 7.21
N THR A 279 -3.94 9.14 7.82
CA THR A 279 -2.71 8.41 8.20
C THR A 279 -2.00 7.72 7.03
N MET A 280 -2.62 7.69 5.83
CA MET A 280 -2.11 6.97 4.67
C MET A 280 -1.29 7.87 3.75
N LEU A 281 -0.18 8.38 4.26
CA LEU A 281 0.89 9.03 3.53
C LEU A 281 2.19 8.32 3.90
N GLU A 282 2.90 7.82 2.91
CA GLU A 282 4.17 7.09 3.08
C GLU A 282 5.31 7.83 2.38
N GLU A 283 6.51 7.79 2.96
CA GLU A 283 7.71 8.20 2.27
C GLU A 283 7.98 7.27 1.08
N PHE A 284 8.45 7.84 -0.02
CA PHE A 284 8.74 7.06 -1.23
C PHE A 284 10.12 6.42 -1.14
N HIS A 285 10.17 5.11 -1.23
CA HIS A 285 11.41 4.32 -1.23
C HIS A 285 11.56 3.55 -2.54
N PRO A 286 12.42 3.98 -3.48
CA PRO A 286 12.59 3.37 -4.80
C PRO A 286 12.84 1.85 -4.75
N SER A 287 13.71 1.39 -3.87
CA SER A 287 14.04 -0.04 -3.73
C SER A 287 12.82 -0.87 -3.32
N ARG A 288 12.04 -0.38 -2.33
CA ARG A 288 10.80 -1.06 -1.89
C ARG A 288 9.73 -1.08 -3.00
N MET A 289 9.68 -0.03 -3.83
CA MET A 289 8.79 -0.01 -4.99
C MET A 289 9.22 -1.01 -6.06
N ALA A 290 10.53 -1.14 -6.31
CA ALA A 290 11.08 -2.17 -7.19
C ALA A 290 10.75 -3.58 -6.68
N ASP A 291 10.89 -3.85 -5.37
CA ASP A 291 10.48 -5.11 -4.75
C ASP A 291 8.99 -5.43 -4.99
N ARG A 292 8.12 -4.42 -4.82
CA ARG A 292 6.66 -4.56 -5.07
C ARG A 292 6.36 -4.87 -6.54
N ILE A 293 7.01 -4.16 -7.47
CA ILE A 293 6.86 -4.38 -8.92
C ILE A 293 7.27 -5.79 -9.30
N LEU A 294 8.33 -6.31 -8.73
CA LEU A 294 8.85 -7.66 -9.02
C LEU A 294 8.12 -8.78 -8.26
N GLY A 295 7.12 -8.45 -7.45
CA GLY A 295 6.36 -9.42 -6.67
C GLY A 295 7.13 -10.02 -5.48
N MET A 296 8.25 -9.40 -5.09
CA MET A 296 9.07 -9.80 -3.95
C MET A 296 8.47 -9.37 -2.60
N GLY A 297 7.39 -8.58 -2.64
CA GLY A 297 6.74 -8.01 -1.46
C GLY A 297 7.49 -6.80 -0.90
N ASP A 298 7.00 -6.25 0.19
CA ASP A 298 7.63 -5.13 0.92
C ASP A 298 7.70 -5.47 2.41
N VAL A 299 8.54 -6.41 2.74
CA VAL A 299 8.70 -6.92 4.11
C VAL A 299 9.17 -5.83 5.06
N VAL A 300 10.02 -4.90 4.59
CA VAL A 300 10.56 -3.82 5.43
C VAL A 300 9.45 -2.87 5.86
N SER A 301 8.62 -2.38 4.93
CA SER A 301 7.45 -1.55 5.27
C SER A 301 6.46 -2.27 6.17
N LEU A 302 6.25 -3.57 5.97
CA LEU A 302 5.38 -4.38 6.83
C LEU A 302 5.93 -4.46 8.26
N VAL A 303 7.22 -4.71 8.42
CA VAL A 303 7.89 -4.76 9.73
C VAL A 303 7.86 -3.39 10.42
N GLU A 304 8.14 -2.29 9.71
CA GLU A 304 8.07 -0.94 10.25
C GLU A 304 6.64 -0.58 10.73
N LYS A 305 5.61 -0.93 9.95
CA LYS A 305 4.21 -0.74 10.35
C LYS A 305 3.85 -1.59 11.56
N ALA A 306 4.29 -2.85 11.57
CA ALA A 306 4.08 -3.73 12.71
C ALA A 306 4.77 -3.19 13.98
N GLN A 307 5.99 -2.70 13.88
CA GLN A 307 6.71 -2.13 15.02
C GLN A 307 6.06 -0.86 15.60
N LYS A 308 5.41 -0.05 14.75
CA LYS A 308 4.67 1.14 15.22
C LYS A 308 3.38 0.81 15.96
N GLU A 309 2.71 -0.25 15.56
CA GLU A 309 1.37 -0.62 16.10
C GLU A 309 1.43 -1.70 17.17
N PHE A 310 2.47 -2.54 17.17
CA PHE A 310 2.65 -3.61 18.14
C PHE A 310 3.78 -3.29 19.10
N ASP A 311 3.45 -3.10 20.38
CA ASP A 311 4.44 -3.09 21.43
C ASP A 311 5.08 -4.47 21.58
N SER A 312 6.42 -4.52 21.70
CA SER A 312 7.17 -5.77 21.82
C SER A 312 6.71 -6.64 23.00
N ALA A 313 6.28 -6.00 24.09
CA ALA A 313 5.72 -6.68 25.26
C ALA A 313 4.35 -7.35 24.95
N SER A 314 3.52 -6.71 24.13
CA SER A 314 2.24 -7.25 23.68
C SER A 314 2.43 -8.44 22.74
N ALA A 315 3.41 -8.39 21.85
CA ALA A 315 3.76 -9.50 20.94
C ALA A 315 4.25 -10.73 21.71
N GLN A 316 5.09 -10.57 22.73
CA GLN A 316 5.54 -11.67 23.58
C GLN A 316 4.39 -12.32 24.36
N LYS A 317 3.54 -11.51 25.00
CA LYS A 317 2.35 -12.01 25.71
C LYS A 317 1.42 -12.80 24.78
N MET A 318 1.26 -12.33 23.54
CA MET A 318 0.45 -13.03 22.53
C MET A 318 1.06 -14.37 22.16
N GLN A 319 2.37 -14.43 21.93
CA GLN A 319 3.08 -15.68 21.62
C GLN A 319 2.94 -16.69 22.77
N GLU A 320 3.01 -16.25 24.03
CA GLU A 320 2.77 -17.10 25.20
C GLU A 320 1.32 -17.60 25.28
N LYS A 321 0.31 -16.74 25.01
CA LYS A 321 -1.10 -17.14 25.00
C LYS A 321 -1.38 -18.19 23.93
N ILE A 322 -0.81 -18.05 22.72
CA ILE A 322 -0.92 -19.02 21.64
C ILE A 322 -0.26 -20.36 22.05
N ALA A 323 0.95 -20.31 22.61
CA ALA A 323 1.68 -21.50 23.04
C ALA A 323 0.95 -22.26 24.17
N LYS A 324 0.33 -21.51 25.12
CA LYS A 324 -0.45 -22.06 26.25
C LYS A 324 -1.89 -22.45 25.88
N ALA A 325 -2.30 -22.27 24.60
CA ALA A 325 -3.68 -22.48 24.11
C ALA A 325 -4.75 -21.63 24.84
N THR A 326 -4.37 -20.50 25.42
CA THR A 326 -5.26 -19.53 26.12
C THR A 326 -5.70 -18.38 25.23
N PHE A 327 -5.51 -18.47 23.91
CA PHE A 327 -5.94 -17.47 22.93
C PHE A 327 -7.47 -17.44 22.82
N THR A 328 -8.08 -16.29 23.04
CA THR A 328 -9.53 -16.06 23.13
C THR A 328 -10.07 -15.28 21.94
N LEU A 329 -11.41 -15.21 21.78
CA LEU A 329 -12.05 -14.31 20.81
C LEU A 329 -11.84 -12.82 21.16
N GLU A 330 -11.61 -12.47 22.42
CA GLU A 330 -11.22 -11.11 22.83
C GLU A 330 -9.83 -10.77 22.24
N ASP A 331 -8.83 -11.66 22.44
CA ASP A 331 -7.49 -11.48 21.86
C ASP A 331 -7.56 -11.41 20.32
N PHE A 332 -8.45 -12.18 19.70
CA PHE A 332 -8.67 -12.14 18.25
C PHE A 332 -9.24 -10.79 17.79
N LEU A 333 -10.19 -10.23 18.55
CA LEU A 333 -10.75 -8.90 18.30
C LEU A 333 -9.68 -7.82 18.37
N ASP A 334 -8.85 -7.84 19.42
CA ASP A 334 -7.74 -6.88 19.60
C ASP A 334 -6.75 -6.95 18.43
N GLN A 335 -6.45 -8.17 17.93
CA GLN A 335 -5.58 -8.35 16.77
C GLN A 335 -6.21 -7.80 15.49
N MET A 336 -7.50 -8.04 15.27
CA MET A 336 -8.21 -7.47 14.11
C MET A 336 -8.18 -5.94 14.14
N GLN A 337 -8.36 -5.32 15.30
CA GLN A 337 -8.29 -3.88 15.46
C GLN A 337 -6.88 -3.34 15.21
N SER A 338 -5.86 -4.03 15.69
CA SER A 338 -4.46 -3.66 15.44
C SER A 338 -4.10 -3.77 13.95
N LEU A 339 -4.54 -4.83 13.27
CA LEU A 339 -4.38 -4.96 11.82
C LEU A 339 -5.07 -3.82 11.05
N ARG A 340 -6.25 -3.38 11.48
CA ARG A 340 -6.95 -2.24 10.87
C ARG A 340 -6.19 -0.91 11.02
N LYS A 341 -5.49 -0.72 12.13
CA LYS A 341 -4.63 0.46 12.32
C LYS A 341 -3.46 0.49 11.34
N MET A 342 -2.93 -0.67 10.94
CA MET A 342 -1.88 -0.79 9.93
C MET A 342 -2.34 -0.43 8.50
N GLY A 343 -3.64 -0.37 8.24
CA GLY A 343 -4.23 -0.01 6.95
C GLY A 343 -5.20 -1.06 6.39
N PRO A 344 -5.69 -0.89 5.14
CA PRO A 344 -6.55 -1.85 4.47
C PRO A 344 -5.87 -3.22 4.37
N LEU A 345 -6.62 -4.28 4.67
CA LEU A 345 -6.07 -5.65 4.68
C LEU A 345 -5.44 -6.04 3.33
N LYS A 346 -6.07 -5.61 2.22
CA LYS A 346 -5.55 -5.82 0.86
C LYS A 346 -4.15 -5.22 0.68
N HIS A 347 -3.90 -4.04 1.27
CA HIS A 347 -2.59 -3.39 1.21
C HIS A 347 -1.52 -4.17 2.01
N ILE A 348 -1.88 -4.65 3.21
CA ILE A 348 -1.00 -5.46 4.05
C ILE A 348 -0.64 -6.78 3.36
N LEU A 349 -1.64 -7.46 2.78
CA LEU A 349 -1.43 -8.72 2.05
C LEU A 349 -0.55 -8.53 0.80
N GLY A 350 -0.68 -7.37 0.13
CA GLY A 350 0.18 -7.02 -1.01
C GLY A 350 1.65 -6.79 -0.66
N MET A 351 1.98 -6.58 0.63
CA MET A 351 3.37 -6.43 1.10
C MET A 351 4.04 -7.79 1.37
N LEU A 352 3.28 -8.89 1.44
CA LEU A 352 3.84 -10.22 1.67
C LEU A 352 4.38 -10.83 0.38
N PRO A 353 5.62 -11.37 0.38
CA PRO A 353 6.19 -12.00 -0.80
C PRO A 353 5.40 -13.26 -1.21
N GLY A 354 5.15 -13.42 -2.51
CA GLY A 354 4.48 -14.59 -3.09
C GLY A 354 2.96 -14.69 -2.88
N VAL A 355 2.38 -13.82 -2.08
CA VAL A 355 0.95 -13.86 -1.71
C VAL A 355 0.06 -13.17 -2.75
N SER A 356 0.57 -12.17 -3.45
CA SER A 356 -0.18 -11.35 -4.39
C SER A 356 -0.82 -12.11 -5.56
N ALA A 357 -0.22 -13.21 -6.00
CA ALA A 357 -0.73 -14.04 -7.12
C ALA A 357 -1.81 -15.04 -6.68
N GLN A 358 -1.76 -15.53 -5.45
CA GLN A 358 -2.62 -16.61 -4.95
C GLN A 358 -3.89 -16.12 -4.24
N LEU A 359 -3.88 -14.88 -3.71
CA LEU A 359 -5.02 -14.31 -2.97
C LEU A 359 -5.88 -13.36 -3.81
N LYS A 360 -5.69 -13.26 -5.13
CA LYS A 360 -6.57 -12.46 -6.01
C LYS A 360 -8.03 -12.89 -5.94
N ASP A 361 -8.29 -14.16 -5.66
CA ASP A 361 -9.65 -14.72 -5.54
C ASP A 361 -10.20 -14.67 -4.11
N VAL A 362 -9.38 -14.31 -3.12
CA VAL A 362 -9.84 -14.18 -1.73
C VAL A 362 -10.29 -12.74 -1.50
N GLN A 363 -11.57 -12.49 -1.76
CA GLN A 363 -12.24 -11.23 -1.42
C GLN A 363 -12.48 -11.14 0.10
N VAL A 364 -11.42 -10.96 0.89
CA VAL A 364 -11.61 -10.51 2.27
C VAL A 364 -11.94 -9.02 2.21
N SER A 365 -13.21 -8.70 2.24
CA SER A 365 -13.67 -7.32 2.26
C SER A 365 -13.61 -6.76 3.69
N ASP A 366 -13.33 -5.46 3.82
CA ASP A 366 -13.41 -4.77 5.11
C ASP A 366 -14.78 -4.96 5.78
N LYS A 367 -15.84 -5.16 4.98
CA LYS A 367 -17.20 -5.51 5.46
C LYS A 367 -17.27 -6.85 6.16
N GLU A 368 -16.48 -7.85 5.77
CA GLU A 368 -16.45 -9.14 6.48
C GLU A 368 -15.77 -9.02 7.85
N LEU A 369 -14.73 -8.18 7.94
CA LEU A 369 -14.11 -7.84 9.22
C LEU A 369 -15.08 -7.07 10.12
N ASP A 370 -15.86 -6.11 9.56
CA ASP A 370 -16.88 -5.38 10.31
C ASP A 370 -17.93 -6.31 10.90
N ARG A 371 -18.39 -7.29 10.11
CA ARG A 371 -19.35 -8.31 10.57
C ARG A 371 -18.76 -9.19 11.67
N ALA A 372 -17.52 -9.65 11.50
CA ALA A 372 -16.85 -10.46 12.51
C ALA A 372 -16.69 -9.68 13.83
N GLU A 373 -16.29 -8.41 13.77
CA GLU A 373 -16.20 -7.52 14.92
C GLU A 373 -17.57 -7.34 15.60
N ALA A 374 -18.64 -7.07 14.84
CA ALA A 374 -20.00 -6.92 15.36
C ALA A 374 -20.49 -8.20 16.07
N ILE A 375 -20.18 -9.38 15.50
CA ILE A 375 -20.52 -10.67 16.10
C ILE A 375 -19.81 -10.84 17.45
N ILE A 376 -18.49 -10.60 17.51
CA ILE A 376 -17.71 -10.77 18.74
C ILE A 376 -18.14 -9.74 19.79
N ARG A 377 -18.39 -8.49 19.41
CA ARG A 377 -18.90 -7.46 20.35
C ARG A 377 -20.29 -7.77 20.90
N SER A 378 -21.11 -8.53 20.18
CA SER A 378 -22.44 -8.98 20.64
C SER A 378 -22.37 -10.16 21.59
N MET A 379 -21.20 -10.76 21.80
CA MET A 379 -20.96 -11.81 22.78
C MET A 379 -20.72 -11.23 24.17
N THR A 380 -21.09 -11.95 25.20
CA THR A 380 -20.70 -11.63 26.58
C THR A 380 -19.21 -11.88 26.78
N PRO A 381 -18.57 -11.26 27.81
CA PRO A 381 -17.16 -11.55 28.11
C PRO A 381 -16.89 -13.05 28.33
N TYR A 382 -17.81 -13.75 28.98
CA TYR A 382 -17.72 -15.20 29.18
C TYR A 382 -17.72 -15.97 27.84
N GLU A 383 -18.58 -15.61 26.90
CA GLU A 383 -18.65 -16.26 25.59
C GLU A 383 -17.46 -15.99 24.70
N ARG A 384 -16.81 -14.83 24.87
CA ARG A 384 -15.55 -14.53 24.16
C ARG A 384 -14.38 -15.37 24.66
N HIS A 385 -14.40 -15.76 25.94
CA HIS A 385 -13.38 -16.63 26.54
C HIS A 385 -13.64 -18.11 26.29
N SER A 386 -14.90 -18.51 26.24
CA SER A 386 -15.35 -19.92 26.11
C SER A 386 -16.33 -20.10 24.94
N PRO A 387 -15.85 -19.99 23.68
CA PRO A 387 -16.73 -20.07 22.51
C PRO A 387 -17.42 -21.44 22.35
N GLU A 388 -16.88 -22.50 22.93
CA GLU A 388 -17.44 -23.84 23.00
C GLU A 388 -18.79 -23.88 23.75
N GLU A 389 -19.04 -22.96 24.65
CA GLU A 389 -20.27 -22.83 25.41
C GLU A 389 -21.43 -22.16 24.63
N ILE A 390 -21.18 -21.70 23.41
CA ILE A 390 -22.16 -20.98 22.57
C ILE A 390 -23.11 -21.99 21.90
N ASN A 391 -24.24 -22.25 22.57
CA ASN A 391 -25.28 -23.11 22.06
C ASN A 391 -26.22 -22.42 21.06
N GLY A 392 -27.23 -23.12 20.52
CA GLY A 392 -28.14 -22.60 19.50
C GLY A 392 -28.94 -21.36 19.93
N SER A 393 -29.32 -21.23 21.22
CA SER A 393 -30.06 -20.06 21.71
C SER A 393 -29.15 -18.83 21.81
N ARG A 394 -27.92 -19.02 22.30
CA ARG A 394 -26.91 -17.95 22.37
C ARG A 394 -26.51 -17.47 20.96
N ARG A 395 -26.34 -18.38 19.99
CA ARG A 395 -26.07 -18.01 18.58
C ARG A 395 -27.15 -17.11 17.99
N ARG A 396 -28.45 -17.45 18.24
CA ARG A 396 -29.58 -16.62 17.80
C ARG A 396 -29.57 -15.23 18.44
N ARG A 397 -29.26 -15.16 19.74
CA ARG A 397 -29.14 -13.88 20.44
C ARG A 397 -27.99 -13.02 19.90
N ILE A 398 -26.78 -13.62 19.72
CA ILE A 398 -25.60 -12.95 19.17
C ILE A 398 -25.90 -12.46 17.74
N ALA A 399 -26.50 -13.31 16.91
CA ALA A 399 -26.89 -12.97 15.55
C ALA A 399 -27.85 -11.77 15.50
N ARG A 400 -28.85 -11.74 16.38
CA ARG A 400 -29.78 -10.60 16.49
C ARG A 400 -29.07 -9.32 16.91
N GLY A 401 -28.14 -9.40 17.88
CA GLY A 401 -27.40 -8.24 18.37
C GLY A 401 -26.40 -7.67 17.36
N SER A 402 -25.84 -8.51 16.49
CA SER A 402 -24.87 -8.12 15.46
C SER A 402 -25.51 -7.81 14.10
N GLY A 403 -26.82 -8.01 13.93
CA GLY A 403 -27.47 -7.85 12.63
C GLY A 403 -27.06 -8.89 11.59
N THR A 404 -26.62 -10.09 12.03
CA THR A 404 -26.14 -11.17 11.16
C THR A 404 -27.02 -12.43 11.28
N ALA A 405 -26.76 -13.45 10.45
CA ALA A 405 -27.43 -14.72 10.53
C ALA A 405 -26.75 -15.68 11.54
N PRO A 406 -27.49 -16.61 12.19
CA PRO A 406 -26.91 -17.60 13.13
C PRO A 406 -25.83 -18.48 12.48
N GLU A 407 -25.92 -18.70 11.16
CA GLU A 407 -24.97 -19.44 10.36
C GLU A 407 -23.63 -18.70 10.28
N GLU A 408 -23.64 -17.35 10.18
CA GLU A 408 -22.42 -16.51 10.16
C GLU A 408 -21.73 -16.56 11.52
N VAL A 409 -22.47 -16.54 12.62
CA VAL A 409 -21.92 -16.74 13.97
C VAL A 409 -21.25 -18.11 14.09
N SER A 410 -21.90 -19.16 13.57
CA SER A 410 -21.33 -20.51 13.59
C SER A 410 -20.09 -20.64 12.73
N LYS A 411 -20.06 -19.94 11.57
CA LYS A 411 -18.91 -19.89 10.67
C LYS A 411 -17.71 -19.21 11.33
N LEU A 412 -17.94 -18.08 12.00
CA LEU A 412 -16.90 -17.36 12.73
C LEU A 412 -16.27 -18.22 13.85
N ILE A 413 -17.09 -18.87 14.67
CA ILE A 413 -16.61 -19.72 15.76
C ILE A 413 -15.76 -20.88 15.22
N LYS A 414 -16.25 -21.59 14.20
CA LYS A 414 -15.50 -22.69 13.57
C LYS A 414 -14.18 -22.21 12.94
N GLY A 415 -14.22 -21.05 12.26
CA GLY A 415 -13.01 -20.42 11.70
C GLY A 415 -12.00 -20.08 12.78
N PHE A 416 -12.43 -19.50 13.88
CA PHE A 416 -11.58 -19.19 15.03
C PHE A 416 -10.95 -20.43 15.65
N GLU A 417 -11.73 -21.50 15.87
CA GLU A 417 -11.22 -22.78 16.39
C GLU A 417 -10.18 -23.40 15.47
N SER A 418 -10.43 -23.36 14.16
CA SER A 418 -9.47 -23.86 13.16
C SER A 418 -8.18 -23.04 13.18
N ALA A 419 -8.27 -21.71 13.22
CA ALA A 419 -7.13 -20.80 13.31
C ALA A 419 -6.32 -21.03 14.61
N ARG A 420 -7.01 -21.17 15.75
CA ARG A 420 -6.39 -21.49 17.05
C ARG A 420 -5.62 -22.80 17.00
N ASN A 421 -6.18 -23.82 16.38
CA ASN A 421 -5.51 -25.13 16.24
C ASN A 421 -4.28 -25.08 15.34
N VAL A 422 -4.33 -24.35 14.22
CA VAL A 422 -3.19 -24.14 13.33
C VAL A 422 -2.09 -23.36 14.04
N ALA A 423 -2.43 -22.25 14.71
CA ALA A 423 -1.48 -21.43 15.45
C ALA A 423 -0.78 -22.23 16.55
N ARG A 424 -1.52 -23.09 17.26
CA ARG A 424 -0.97 -24.02 18.26
C ARG A 424 0.02 -25.01 17.64
N LYS A 425 -0.32 -25.62 16.50
CA LYS A 425 0.62 -26.53 15.80
C LYS A 425 1.89 -25.81 15.36
N LEU A 426 1.76 -24.61 14.80
CA LEU A 426 2.90 -23.79 14.37
C LEU A 426 3.79 -23.38 15.56
N SER A 427 3.21 -23.06 16.73
CA SER A 427 3.97 -22.65 17.92
C SER A 427 4.85 -23.78 18.46
N GLN A 428 4.52 -25.04 18.20
CA GLN A 428 5.28 -26.24 18.62
C GLN A 428 6.41 -26.61 17.67
N LEU A 429 6.47 -26.00 16.47
CA LEU A 429 7.53 -26.28 15.50
C LEU A 429 8.79 -25.45 15.79
N SER A 430 9.96 -25.97 15.38
CA SER A 430 11.21 -25.21 15.42
C SER A 430 11.14 -23.99 14.47
N PRO A 431 11.94 -22.92 14.69
CA PRO A 431 11.92 -21.73 13.84
C PRO A 431 12.09 -22.04 12.35
N MET A 432 12.97 -23.00 12.01
CA MET A 432 13.26 -23.42 10.64
C MET A 432 12.09 -24.22 10.01
N SER A 433 11.40 -25.03 10.82
CA SER A 433 10.21 -25.77 10.38
C SER A 433 8.97 -24.86 10.24
N ARG A 434 8.90 -23.76 11.01
CA ARG A 434 7.85 -22.73 10.88
C ARG A 434 7.93 -22.00 9.54
N MET A 435 9.15 -21.63 9.10
CA MET A 435 9.34 -20.99 7.79
C MET A 435 8.87 -21.90 6.65
N LYS A 436 9.26 -23.18 6.66
CA LYS A 436 8.80 -24.17 5.65
C LYS A 436 7.29 -24.40 5.70
N ALA A 437 6.69 -24.40 6.89
CA ALA A 437 5.24 -24.59 7.03
C ALA A 437 4.44 -23.35 6.56
N ILE A 438 5.00 -22.16 6.65
CA ILE A 438 4.38 -20.92 6.14
C ILE A 438 4.42 -20.88 4.60
N GLU A 439 5.42 -21.49 3.97
CA GLU A 439 5.53 -21.62 2.51
C GLU A 439 4.57 -22.66 1.92
N ASP A 440 3.93 -23.51 2.75
CA ASP A 440 3.00 -24.54 2.28
C ASP A 440 1.61 -23.97 1.97
N PRO A 441 1.19 -23.96 0.70
CA PRO A 441 -0.13 -23.41 0.29
C PRO A 441 -1.33 -24.08 0.98
N SER A 442 -1.17 -25.31 1.47
CA SER A 442 -2.26 -26.07 2.13
C SER A 442 -2.69 -25.45 3.46
N ILE A 443 -1.81 -24.68 4.10
CA ILE A 443 -2.13 -23.93 5.33
C ILE A 443 -3.08 -22.77 5.03
N TYR A 444 -2.86 -22.07 3.91
CA TYR A 444 -3.70 -20.94 3.49
C TYR A 444 -5.08 -21.40 2.99
N THR A 445 -5.18 -22.55 2.35
CA THR A 445 -6.47 -23.12 1.91
C THR A 445 -7.33 -23.55 3.08
N SER A 446 -6.77 -23.88 4.24
CA SER A 446 -7.52 -24.15 5.47
C SER A 446 -8.14 -22.89 6.07
N PHE A 447 -7.59 -21.70 5.79
CA PHE A 447 -8.18 -20.38 6.13
C PHE A 447 -9.24 -19.93 5.13
N ALA A 448 -9.04 -20.21 3.84
CA ALA A 448 -9.94 -19.83 2.75
C ALA A 448 -11.17 -20.76 2.61
N GLY A 449 -11.20 -21.87 3.31
CA GLY A 449 -12.21 -22.94 3.19
C GLY A 449 -13.63 -22.59 3.65
N THR A 450 -14.03 -21.30 3.57
CA THR A 450 -15.37 -20.86 3.96
C THR A 450 -16.15 -20.11 2.89
N SER A 451 -15.62 -19.97 1.67
CA SER A 451 -16.40 -19.41 0.55
C SER A 451 -16.27 -20.27 -0.70
N GLY A 452 -17.34 -20.98 -1.03
CA GLY A 452 -17.58 -21.54 -2.38
C GLY A 452 -17.00 -22.92 -2.67
N GLY A 453 -17.05 -23.84 -1.73
CA GLY A 453 -16.87 -25.27 -2.04
C GLY A 453 -18.13 -25.84 -2.68
N THR A 454 -18.18 -25.94 -4.00
CA THR A 454 -19.04 -26.93 -4.64
C THR A 454 -18.63 -28.28 -4.09
N HIS A 455 -19.49 -28.86 -3.24
CA HIS A 455 -19.39 -30.25 -2.85
C HIS A 455 -19.46 -31.10 -4.13
N GLN A 456 -18.30 -31.47 -4.67
CA GLN A 456 -18.24 -32.70 -5.41
C GLN A 456 -18.44 -33.82 -4.38
N ALA A 457 -19.65 -34.33 -4.32
CA ALA A 457 -19.94 -35.56 -3.62
C ALA A 457 -18.94 -36.61 -4.12
N PRO A 458 -18.36 -37.45 -3.25
CA PRO A 458 -17.48 -38.52 -3.68
C PRO A 458 -18.21 -39.31 -4.75
N SER A 459 -17.67 -39.35 -5.96
CA SER A 459 -18.24 -40.06 -7.10
C SER A 459 -18.56 -41.46 -6.66
N ARG A 460 -19.83 -41.81 -6.63
CA ARG A 460 -20.27 -43.17 -6.34
C ARG A 460 -19.57 -44.08 -7.32
N LEU A 461 -18.68 -44.94 -6.80
CA LEU A 461 -17.98 -45.94 -7.58
C LEU A 461 -18.97 -46.63 -8.51
N THR A 462 -18.67 -46.67 -9.79
CA THR A 462 -19.51 -47.32 -10.79
C THR A 462 -19.66 -48.81 -10.45
N PRO A 463 -20.71 -49.48 -10.87
CA PRO A 463 -20.91 -50.91 -10.60
C PRO A 463 -19.67 -51.78 -11.00
N GLU A 464 -18.98 -51.38 -12.06
CA GLU A 464 -17.75 -52.05 -12.53
C GLU A 464 -16.56 -51.87 -11.59
N GLN A 465 -16.39 -50.66 -11.03
CA GLN A 465 -15.33 -50.41 -10.07
C GLN A 465 -15.55 -51.13 -8.73
N LYS A 466 -16.82 -51.28 -8.30
CA LYS A 466 -17.22 -52.06 -7.13
C LYS A 466 -16.94 -53.57 -7.37
N ARG A 467 -17.15 -54.07 -8.60
CA ARG A 467 -16.87 -55.44 -8.97
C ARG A 467 -15.36 -55.73 -8.95
N ARG A 468 -14.51 -54.87 -9.52
CA ARG A 468 -13.03 -54.96 -9.48
C ARG A 468 -12.49 -54.91 -8.07
N LEU A 469 -13.06 -54.10 -7.16
CA LEU A 469 -12.63 -54.08 -5.76
C LEU A 469 -12.99 -55.39 -4.98
N ARG A 470 -14.16 -55.96 -5.30
CA ARG A 470 -14.56 -57.27 -4.72
C ARG A 470 -13.71 -58.42 -5.24
N GLU A 471 -13.32 -58.42 -6.51
CA GLU A 471 -12.41 -59.43 -7.10
C GLU A 471 -10.98 -59.34 -6.52
N LYS A 472 -10.43 -58.11 -6.33
CA LYS A 472 -9.16 -57.90 -5.65
C LYS A 472 -9.16 -58.40 -4.19
N ARG A 473 -10.27 -58.21 -3.46
CA ARG A 473 -10.38 -58.73 -2.06
C ARG A 473 -10.54 -60.26 -2.01
N ARG A 474 -10.97 -60.90 -3.07
CA ARG A 474 -11.07 -62.38 -3.14
C ARG A 474 -9.74 -63.05 -3.55
N ARG A 475 -8.83 -62.34 -4.21
CA ARG A 475 -7.49 -62.86 -4.62
C ARG A 475 -6.39 -62.58 -3.60
N GLY A 476 -6.68 -61.90 -2.50
CA GLY A 476 -5.73 -61.59 -1.45
C GLY A 476 -6.06 -62.29 -0.11
N LYS A 477 -6.75 -63.42 -0.18
CA LYS A 477 -6.86 -64.43 0.89
C LYS A 477 -6.29 -65.75 0.43
#